data_65fb819b8287a782a8b74d5aadb4db56
#
_entry.id   65fb819b8287a782a8b74d5aadb4db56
#
_cell.length_a   1.000
_cell.length_b   1.000
_cell.length_c   1.000
_cell.angle_alpha   90.00
_cell.angle_beta   90.00
_cell.angle_gamma   90.00
#
_symmetry.space_group_name_H-M   'P 1'
#
loop_
_entity.id
_entity.type
_entity.pdbx_description
1 polymer ?
#
loop_
_entity_poly.entity_id
_entity_poly.type
_entity_poly.pdbx_seq_one_letter_code
_entity_poly.pdbx_strand_id
1 'polypeptide(L)'
;IIPYYQGLRITDFEVSAGLHLRTLHPGSATVCSLCSAENLAGHAEVCVGRKRWITARHEQVKRAIASCLNRIQGVRVEVEPSIGATNRRNDIRVTGSNDSGLANHEYDVTIVSLFTRDSNETRLLPSLQPTSPAEKSHALITKFLNAVAAKKVNRLPANSVPFSPLVFTVGGMMEAATTKCLKTWQDAMPASAFKSLCNQLSLVLLRARTKTFVL
;
A
#
# COMPACT_ATOMS: atom_id res chain seq x y z
N ILE A 1 18.82 9.56 -14.87
CA ILE A 1 18.50 10.84 -14.17
C ILE A 1 18.79 10.61 -12.70
N ILE A 2 19.84 11.23 -12.17
CA ILE A 2 20.16 11.18 -10.74
C ILE A 2 19.08 11.98 -10.01
N PRO A 3 18.37 11.40 -9.03
CA PRO A 3 17.35 12.14 -8.28
C PRO A 3 17.97 13.35 -7.60
N TYR A 4 17.46 14.53 -7.92
CA TYR A 4 17.98 15.79 -7.40
C TYR A 4 17.81 15.93 -5.87
N TYR A 5 16.85 15.22 -5.28
CA TYR A 5 16.58 15.26 -3.86
C TYR A 5 17.25 14.07 -3.13
N GLN A 6 17.99 14.34 -2.08
CA GLN A 6 18.63 13.31 -1.25
C GLN A 6 17.64 12.23 -0.78
N GLY A 7 16.41 12.63 -0.45
CA GLY A 7 15.37 11.70 -0.03
C GLY A 7 14.91 10.68 -1.07
N LEU A 8 15.22 10.91 -2.36
CA LEU A 8 14.90 10.01 -3.47
C LEU A 8 16.09 9.14 -3.90
N ARG A 9 17.26 9.27 -3.27
CA ARG A 9 18.41 8.43 -3.56
C ARG A 9 18.21 7.04 -2.97
N ILE A 10 18.44 6.02 -3.78
CA ILE A 10 18.43 4.62 -3.37
C ILE A 10 19.88 4.27 -3.03
N THR A 11 20.10 3.66 -1.87
CA THR A 11 21.43 3.18 -1.46
C THR A 11 21.74 1.85 -2.14
N ASP A 12 23.02 1.49 -2.25
CA ASP A 12 23.44 0.19 -2.80
C ASP A 12 22.80 -0.97 -2.04
N PHE A 13 22.66 -0.80 -0.72
CA PHE A 13 21.94 -1.75 0.12
C PHE A 13 20.45 -1.88 -0.31
N GLU A 14 19.74 -0.78 -0.52
CA GLU A 14 18.34 -0.80 -0.97
C GLU A 14 18.20 -1.43 -2.36
N VAL A 15 19.16 -1.20 -3.26
CA VAL A 15 19.22 -1.85 -4.59
C VAL A 15 19.43 -3.35 -4.42
N SER A 16 20.44 -3.77 -3.68
CA SER A 16 20.75 -5.18 -3.44
C SER A 16 19.58 -5.92 -2.81
N ALA A 17 19.03 -5.40 -1.72
CA ALA A 17 17.86 -5.99 -1.07
C ALA A 17 16.63 -6.04 -2.01
N GLY A 18 16.42 -5.01 -2.82
CA GLY A 18 15.35 -4.98 -3.83
C GLY A 18 15.49 -6.09 -4.87
N LEU A 19 16.72 -6.37 -5.31
CA LEU A 19 17.03 -7.49 -6.22
C LEU A 19 16.78 -8.84 -5.56
N HIS A 20 17.27 -9.06 -4.34
CA HIS A 20 17.03 -10.29 -3.56
C HIS A 20 15.53 -10.56 -3.36
N LEU A 21 14.75 -9.50 -3.07
CA LEU A 21 13.30 -9.62 -2.91
C LEU A 21 12.59 -9.97 -4.23
N ARG A 22 13.10 -9.51 -5.37
CA ARG A 22 12.56 -9.87 -6.70
C ARG A 22 12.85 -11.30 -7.10
N THR A 23 14.04 -11.78 -6.76
CA THR A 23 14.45 -13.14 -7.07
C THR A 23 13.94 -14.18 -6.06
N LEU A 24 13.18 -13.72 -5.03
CA LEU A 24 12.71 -14.57 -3.93
C LEU A 24 13.84 -15.35 -3.27
N HIS A 25 15.05 -14.78 -3.27
CA HIS A 25 16.21 -15.44 -2.68
C HIS A 25 16.02 -15.52 -1.16
N PRO A 26 16.01 -16.73 -0.57
CA PRO A 26 15.87 -16.86 0.88
C PRO A 26 17.09 -16.21 1.55
N GLY A 27 16.85 -15.52 2.67
CA GLY A 27 17.95 -15.05 3.50
C GLY A 27 18.81 -16.23 3.97
N SER A 28 20.06 -15.99 4.37
CA SER A 28 21.00 -17.02 4.81
C SER A 28 20.58 -17.74 6.10
N ALA A 29 19.71 -17.15 6.90
CA ALA A 29 19.24 -17.72 8.16
C ALA A 29 18.00 -18.60 7.94
N THR A 30 18.03 -19.83 8.38
CA THR A 30 16.90 -20.79 8.30
C THR A 30 15.78 -20.47 9.29
N VAL A 31 16.10 -19.77 10.38
CA VAL A 31 15.18 -19.42 11.46
C VAL A 31 15.21 -17.91 11.67
N CYS A 32 14.04 -17.31 11.84
CA CYS A 32 13.90 -15.88 12.13
C CYS A 32 14.37 -15.56 13.55
N SER A 33 15.32 -14.65 13.68
CA SER A 33 15.88 -14.22 14.98
C SER A 33 14.86 -13.49 15.89
N LEU A 34 13.73 -13.01 15.34
CA LEU A 34 12.75 -12.23 16.08
C LEU A 34 11.53 -13.01 16.56
N CYS A 35 11.17 -14.10 15.89
CA CYS A 35 9.97 -14.87 16.25
C CYS A 35 10.22 -16.39 16.26
N SER A 36 11.46 -16.82 16.00
CA SER A 36 11.87 -18.23 15.97
C SER A 36 11.13 -19.14 14.96
N ALA A 37 10.33 -18.54 14.07
CA ALA A 37 9.68 -19.28 12.99
C ALA A 37 10.66 -19.52 11.84
N GLU A 38 10.35 -20.53 11.00
CA GLU A 38 11.10 -20.79 9.77
C GLU A 38 11.13 -19.54 8.87
N ASN A 39 12.32 -19.18 8.41
CA ASN A 39 12.55 -17.96 7.64
C ASN A 39 12.36 -18.19 6.13
N LEU A 40 11.15 -18.59 5.74
CA LEU A 40 10.77 -18.78 4.36
C LEU A 40 10.73 -17.46 3.58
N ALA A 41 10.77 -17.55 2.26
CA ALA A 41 10.59 -16.38 1.39
C ALA A 41 9.32 -15.61 1.76
N GLY A 42 9.45 -14.29 2.01
CA GLY A 42 8.35 -13.43 2.41
C GLY A 42 8.01 -13.42 3.90
N HIS A 43 8.60 -14.30 4.73
CA HIS A 43 8.40 -14.29 6.19
C HIS A 43 8.61 -12.88 6.79
N ALA A 44 9.64 -12.19 6.34
CA ALA A 44 9.97 -10.83 6.82
C ALA A 44 8.82 -9.82 6.68
N GLU A 45 7.94 -9.99 5.70
CA GLU A 45 6.80 -9.08 5.47
C GLU A 45 5.64 -9.32 6.46
N VAL A 46 5.54 -10.51 7.06
CA VAL A 46 4.43 -10.95 7.92
C VAL A 46 4.87 -11.29 9.35
N CYS A 47 6.17 -11.22 9.65
CA CYS A 47 6.73 -11.57 10.93
C CYS A 47 6.14 -10.72 12.07
N VAL A 48 5.60 -11.38 13.09
CA VAL A 48 5.01 -10.74 14.27
C VAL A 48 6.03 -9.90 15.05
N GLY A 49 7.30 -10.29 15.07
CA GLY A 49 8.40 -9.54 15.70
C GLY A 49 8.71 -8.20 14.98
N ARG A 50 8.15 -7.99 13.79
CA ARG A 50 8.36 -6.79 12.96
C ARG A 50 7.15 -5.86 12.93
N LYS A 51 6.18 -6.02 13.82
CA LYS A 51 4.93 -5.25 13.86
C LYS A 51 5.17 -3.73 13.79
N ARG A 52 6.16 -3.20 14.49
CA ARG A 52 6.52 -1.77 14.46
C ARG A 52 6.87 -1.26 13.05
N TRP A 53 7.52 -2.09 12.23
CA TRP A 53 7.89 -1.73 10.87
C TRP A 53 6.69 -1.75 9.93
N ILE A 54 5.74 -2.67 10.17
CA ILE A 54 4.49 -2.73 9.44
C ILE A 54 3.68 -1.45 9.69
N THR A 55 3.58 -1.01 10.95
CA THR A 55 2.92 0.25 11.32
C THR A 55 3.66 1.46 10.73
N ALA A 56 5.00 1.52 10.84
CA ALA A 56 5.78 2.62 10.30
C ALA A 56 5.63 2.75 8.77
N ARG A 57 5.56 1.63 8.06
CA ARG A 57 5.29 1.60 6.61
C ARG A 57 3.93 2.21 6.28
N HIS A 58 2.88 1.79 6.99
CA HIS A 58 1.54 2.32 6.83
C HIS A 58 1.53 3.85 7.03
N GLU A 59 2.12 4.34 8.13
CA GLU A 59 2.23 5.76 8.44
C GLU A 59 2.97 6.56 7.36
N GLN A 60 4.04 6.01 6.80
CA GLN A 60 4.80 6.69 5.76
C GLN A 60 4.02 6.80 4.45
N VAL A 61 3.30 5.74 4.04
CA VAL A 61 2.43 5.77 2.85
C VAL A 61 1.29 6.76 3.06
N LYS A 62 0.60 6.71 4.20
CA LYS A 62 -0.46 7.64 4.57
C LYS A 62 0.00 9.09 4.48
N ARG A 63 1.15 9.42 5.08
CA ARG A 63 1.72 10.77 5.06
C ARG A 63 2.14 11.22 3.65
N ALA A 64 2.70 10.34 2.84
CA ALA A 64 3.07 10.67 1.47
C ALA A 64 1.84 11.05 0.64
N ILE A 65 0.75 10.29 0.76
CA ILE A 65 -0.52 10.57 0.09
C ILE A 65 -1.11 11.90 0.61
N ALA A 66 -1.26 12.05 1.92
CA ALA A 66 -1.84 13.25 2.53
C ALA A 66 -1.06 14.53 2.15
N SER A 67 0.27 14.47 2.22
CA SER A 67 1.15 15.59 1.84
C SER A 67 0.99 15.98 0.37
N CYS A 68 0.81 15.00 -0.52
CA CYS A 68 0.65 15.27 -1.93
C CYS A 68 -0.74 15.86 -2.24
N LEU A 69 -1.80 15.28 -1.68
CA LEU A 69 -3.17 15.76 -1.86
C LEU A 69 -3.34 17.18 -1.32
N ASN A 70 -2.67 17.53 -0.22
CA ASN A 70 -2.73 18.87 0.37
C ASN A 70 -2.03 19.95 -0.49
N ARG A 71 -1.36 19.58 -1.58
CA ARG A 71 -0.78 20.54 -2.57
C ARG A 71 -1.75 20.88 -3.69
N ILE A 72 -2.88 20.20 -3.77
CA ILE A 72 -3.92 20.52 -4.77
C ILE A 72 -4.65 21.76 -4.31
N GLN A 73 -4.75 22.74 -5.19
CA GLN A 73 -5.44 24.00 -4.89
C GLN A 73 -6.91 23.73 -4.54
N GLY A 74 -7.40 24.37 -3.49
CA GLY A 74 -8.79 24.20 -3.04
C GLY A 74 -9.07 22.87 -2.33
N VAL A 75 -8.04 22.09 -1.99
CA VAL A 75 -8.15 20.83 -1.25
C VAL A 75 -7.62 21.00 0.16
N ARG A 76 -8.39 20.57 1.15
CA ARG A 76 -7.99 20.42 2.55
C ARG A 76 -7.91 18.94 2.88
N VAL A 77 -6.81 18.54 3.50
CA VAL A 77 -6.57 17.15 3.92
C VAL A 77 -6.51 17.06 5.45
N GLU A 78 -7.29 16.18 6.02
CA GLU A 78 -7.27 15.83 7.43
C GLU A 78 -6.76 14.38 7.57
N VAL A 79 -5.77 14.19 8.43
CA VAL A 79 -5.23 12.86 8.74
C VAL A 79 -5.88 12.33 10.00
N GLU A 80 -6.32 11.06 9.95
CA GLU A 80 -7.03 10.39 11.03
C GLU A 80 -8.30 11.13 11.51
N PRO A 81 -9.20 11.50 10.59
CA PRO A 81 -10.43 12.18 10.95
C PRO A 81 -11.27 11.30 11.88
N SER A 82 -11.89 11.92 12.89
CA SER A 82 -12.87 11.23 13.73
C SER A 82 -14.15 10.96 12.93
N ILE A 83 -14.67 9.73 13.01
CA ILE A 83 -15.90 9.32 12.34
C ILE A 83 -17.04 9.36 13.34
N GLY A 84 -17.77 10.49 13.36
CA GLY A 84 -18.92 10.68 14.23
C GLY A 84 -18.60 10.46 15.72
N ALA A 85 -19.54 9.89 16.46
CA ALA A 85 -19.37 9.53 17.88
C ALA A 85 -18.60 8.22 18.12
N THR A 86 -18.08 7.60 17.05
CA THR A 86 -17.35 6.33 17.16
C THR A 86 -15.84 6.58 17.30
N ASN A 87 -15.14 5.71 18.04
CA ASN A 87 -13.66 5.72 18.12
C ASN A 87 -12.99 5.22 16.83
N ARG A 88 -13.75 5.05 15.75
CA ARG A 88 -13.21 4.64 14.45
C ARG A 88 -12.67 5.86 13.71
N ARG A 89 -11.54 5.67 13.05
CA ARG A 89 -10.87 6.69 12.23
C ARG A 89 -10.53 6.07 10.90
N ASN A 90 -10.81 6.82 9.82
CA ASN A 90 -10.19 6.54 8.53
C ASN A 90 -8.83 7.25 8.50
N ASP A 91 -7.98 6.88 7.56
CA ASP A 91 -6.61 7.43 7.54
C ASP A 91 -6.55 8.86 7.02
N ILE A 92 -7.35 9.18 6.01
CA ILE A 92 -7.31 10.48 5.31
C ILE A 92 -8.73 10.90 4.95
N ARG A 93 -9.08 12.15 5.28
CA ARG A 93 -10.26 12.84 4.73
C ARG A 93 -9.80 13.96 3.82
N VAL A 94 -10.38 14.01 2.63
CA VAL A 94 -10.21 15.09 1.67
C VAL A 94 -11.49 15.89 1.61
N THR A 95 -11.38 17.20 1.77
CA THR A 95 -12.46 18.16 1.54
C THR A 95 -12.03 19.03 0.38
N GLY A 96 -12.67 18.88 -0.76
CA GLY A 96 -12.37 19.64 -1.96
C GLY A 96 -13.39 20.73 -2.23
N SER A 97 -12.96 21.80 -2.90
CA SER A 97 -13.86 22.75 -3.54
C SER A 97 -14.37 22.17 -4.86
N ASN A 98 -15.48 22.70 -5.36
CA ASN A 98 -16.03 22.28 -6.67
C ASN A 98 -15.01 22.43 -7.81
N ASP A 99 -14.10 23.40 -7.70
CA ASP A 99 -13.09 23.69 -8.72
C ASP A 99 -11.86 22.75 -8.65
N SER A 100 -11.69 22.03 -7.53
CA SER A 100 -10.54 21.13 -7.34
C SER A 100 -10.66 19.79 -8.07
N GLY A 101 -11.84 19.45 -8.59
CA GLY A 101 -12.15 18.14 -9.16
C GLY A 101 -12.17 17.00 -8.14
N LEU A 102 -12.00 17.31 -6.85
CA LEU A 102 -12.07 16.36 -5.75
C LEU A 102 -13.21 16.70 -4.81
N ALA A 103 -14.23 15.85 -4.75
CA ALA A 103 -15.32 15.97 -3.79
C ALA A 103 -14.86 15.52 -2.39
N ASN A 104 -15.72 15.76 -1.38
CA ASN A 104 -15.50 15.23 -0.05
C ASN A 104 -15.41 13.69 -0.09
N HIS A 105 -14.29 13.16 0.38
CA HIS A 105 -14.01 11.73 0.31
C HIS A 105 -13.09 11.28 1.44
N GLU A 106 -13.31 10.08 1.93
CA GLU A 106 -12.44 9.46 2.93
C GLU A 106 -11.69 8.25 2.34
N TYR A 107 -10.46 8.10 2.77
CA TYR A 107 -9.57 7.02 2.34
C TYR A 107 -9.01 6.27 3.54
N ASP A 108 -8.87 4.96 3.41
CA ASP A 108 -8.19 4.09 4.38
C ASP A 108 -7.09 3.30 3.67
N VAL A 109 -5.85 3.54 4.07
CA VAL A 109 -4.67 2.91 3.48
C VAL A 109 -4.52 1.49 4.03
N THR A 110 -4.35 0.53 3.16
CA THR A 110 -4.12 -0.85 3.54
C THR A 110 -2.97 -1.43 2.74
N ILE A 111 -1.93 -1.90 3.43
CA ILE A 111 -0.76 -2.50 2.79
C ILE A 111 -0.69 -3.96 3.20
N VAL A 112 -0.86 -4.86 2.23
CA VAL A 112 -0.90 -6.30 2.45
C VAL A 112 0.33 -7.00 1.89
N SER A 113 0.73 -8.09 2.52
CA SER A 113 1.70 -9.03 1.96
C SER A 113 0.98 -10.17 1.25
N LEU A 114 1.52 -10.62 0.12
CA LEU A 114 1.04 -11.81 -0.58
C LEU A 114 1.43 -13.11 0.12
N PHE A 115 2.21 -13.03 1.20
CA PHE A 115 2.63 -14.19 2.00
C PHE A 115 1.77 -14.40 3.24
N THR A 116 0.68 -13.65 3.41
CA THR A 116 -0.28 -13.87 4.50
C THR A 116 -1.08 -15.14 4.30
N ARG A 117 -1.59 -15.71 5.41
CA ARG A 117 -2.50 -16.86 5.37
C ARG A 117 -3.73 -16.58 4.51
N ASP A 118 -4.36 -15.43 4.70
CA ASP A 118 -5.54 -15.01 3.91
C ASP A 118 -5.25 -14.99 2.40
N SER A 119 -4.05 -14.58 1.99
CA SER A 119 -3.61 -14.62 0.58
C SER A 119 -3.51 -16.07 0.07
N ASN A 120 -2.95 -16.96 0.87
CA ASN A 120 -2.81 -18.37 0.52
C ASN A 120 -4.18 -19.05 0.40
N GLU A 121 -5.10 -18.80 1.33
CA GLU A 121 -6.48 -19.34 1.27
C GLU A 121 -7.22 -18.86 0.01
N THR A 122 -7.05 -17.60 -0.39
CA THR A 122 -7.64 -17.06 -1.63
C THR A 122 -7.12 -17.77 -2.88
N ARG A 123 -5.85 -18.20 -2.88
CA ARG A 123 -5.24 -18.93 -4.01
C ARG A 123 -5.79 -20.34 -4.19
N LEU A 124 -6.27 -20.96 -3.13
CA LEU A 124 -6.79 -22.34 -3.15
C LEU A 124 -8.22 -22.45 -3.69
N LEU A 125 -8.90 -21.34 -3.97
CA LEU A 125 -10.26 -21.37 -4.50
C LEU A 125 -10.32 -21.80 -5.98
N PRO A 126 -11.10 -22.85 -6.35
CA PRO A 126 -11.02 -23.53 -7.65
C PRO A 126 -11.56 -22.76 -8.87
N SER A 127 -12.02 -21.54 -8.74
CA SER A 127 -12.91 -20.89 -9.72
C SER A 127 -12.25 -20.14 -10.88
N LEU A 128 -10.92 -20.25 -11.07
CA LEU A 128 -10.24 -19.57 -12.18
C LEU A 128 -9.48 -20.61 -13.00
N GLN A 129 -9.92 -20.85 -14.23
CA GLN A 129 -9.14 -21.58 -15.24
C GLN A 129 -8.44 -20.58 -16.17
N PRO A 130 -7.23 -20.20 -15.87
CA PRO A 130 -6.47 -19.26 -16.69
C PRO A 130 -5.66 -19.97 -17.75
N THR A 131 -5.47 -19.29 -18.87
CA THR A 131 -4.79 -19.79 -20.05
C THR A 131 -3.26 -19.85 -19.88
N SER A 132 -2.70 -19.03 -18.97
CA SER A 132 -1.26 -19.04 -18.68
C SER A 132 -0.95 -18.93 -17.18
N PRO A 133 0.24 -19.38 -16.72
CA PRO A 133 0.66 -19.21 -15.32
C PRO A 133 0.75 -17.74 -14.86
N ALA A 134 1.10 -16.82 -15.75
CA ALA A 134 1.19 -15.40 -15.45
C ALA A 134 -0.19 -14.77 -15.27
N GLU A 135 -1.14 -15.08 -16.16
CA GLU A 135 -2.55 -14.65 -16.05
C GLU A 135 -3.20 -15.21 -14.80
N LYS A 136 -2.91 -16.47 -14.47
CA LYS A 136 -3.34 -17.11 -13.23
C LYS A 136 -2.88 -16.35 -12.00
N SER A 137 -1.61 -16.03 -11.94
CA SER A 137 -1.03 -15.32 -10.82
C SER A 137 -1.64 -13.92 -10.67
N HIS A 138 -1.80 -13.19 -11.77
CA HIS A 138 -2.40 -11.86 -11.77
C HIS A 138 -3.86 -11.91 -11.32
N ALA A 139 -4.66 -12.85 -11.84
CA ALA A 139 -6.06 -13.00 -11.47
C ALA A 139 -6.24 -13.34 -9.97
N LEU A 140 -5.39 -14.20 -9.42
CA LEU A 140 -5.40 -14.54 -7.99
C LEU A 140 -5.04 -13.37 -7.10
N ILE A 141 -4.02 -12.59 -7.48
CA ILE A 141 -3.63 -11.39 -6.74
C ILE A 141 -4.76 -10.36 -6.79
N THR A 142 -5.34 -10.12 -7.96
CA THR A 142 -6.48 -9.19 -8.12
C THR A 142 -7.67 -9.62 -7.24
N LYS A 143 -8.01 -10.90 -7.23
CA LYS A 143 -9.09 -11.45 -6.39
C LYS A 143 -8.80 -11.21 -4.91
N PHE A 144 -7.56 -11.44 -4.46
CA PHE A 144 -7.16 -11.19 -3.08
C PHE A 144 -7.28 -9.72 -2.71
N LEU A 145 -6.76 -8.81 -3.54
CA LEU A 145 -6.83 -7.37 -3.29
C LEU A 145 -8.28 -6.85 -3.24
N ASN A 146 -9.14 -7.32 -4.15
CA ASN A 146 -10.56 -7.00 -4.14
C ASN A 146 -11.26 -7.50 -2.87
N ALA A 147 -10.93 -8.69 -2.38
CA ALA A 147 -11.47 -9.22 -1.13
C ALA A 147 -11.04 -8.36 0.09
N VAL A 148 -9.80 -7.89 0.10
CA VAL A 148 -9.31 -6.96 1.14
C VAL A 148 -10.07 -5.63 1.09
N ALA A 149 -10.26 -5.06 -0.09
CA ALA A 149 -11.02 -3.82 -0.28
C ALA A 149 -12.48 -3.98 0.19
N ALA A 150 -13.15 -5.05 -0.22
CA ALA A 150 -14.53 -5.35 0.17
C ALA A 150 -14.69 -5.48 1.71
N LYS A 151 -13.75 -6.14 2.40
CA LYS A 151 -13.75 -6.21 3.87
C LYS A 151 -13.71 -4.83 4.53
N LYS A 152 -13.05 -3.84 3.90
CA LYS A 152 -12.99 -2.46 4.42
C LYS A 152 -14.30 -1.73 4.18
N VAL A 153 -14.85 -1.79 2.99
CA VAL A 153 -16.14 -1.16 2.65
C VAL A 153 -17.26 -1.68 3.54
N ASN A 154 -17.35 -2.99 3.75
CA ASN A 154 -18.41 -3.63 4.54
C ASN A 154 -18.39 -3.27 6.04
N ARG A 155 -17.34 -2.60 6.53
CA ARG A 155 -17.22 -2.15 7.92
C ARG A 155 -17.80 -0.76 8.15
N LEU A 156 -18.17 -0.05 7.10
CA LEU A 156 -18.67 1.32 7.20
C LEU A 156 -20.17 1.39 7.44
N PRO A 157 -20.65 2.39 8.20
CA PRO A 157 -22.06 2.68 8.32
C PRO A 157 -22.67 3.10 6.96
N ALA A 158 -23.93 2.81 6.73
CA ALA A 158 -24.63 3.10 5.46
C ALA A 158 -24.68 4.59 5.07
N ASN A 159 -24.54 5.52 6.01
CA ASN A 159 -24.62 6.96 5.79
C ASN A 159 -23.26 7.67 5.95
N SER A 160 -22.16 6.99 5.67
CA SER A 160 -20.83 7.58 5.76
C SER A 160 -20.53 8.50 4.56
N VAL A 161 -19.59 9.43 4.77
CA VAL A 161 -18.96 10.18 3.67
C VAL A 161 -18.47 9.19 2.60
N PRO A 162 -18.51 9.54 1.30
CA PRO A 162 -17.93 8.70 0.26
C PRO A 162 -16.55 8.19 0.65
N PHE A 163 -16.32 6.90 0.48
CA PHE A 163 -15.16 6.21 1.00
C PHE A 163 -14.52 5.31 -0.04
N SER A 164 -13.20 5.26 -0.06
CA SER A 164 -12.44 4.29 -0.86
C SER A 164 -11.29 3.70 -0.06
N PRO A 165 -11.19 2.37 0.04
CA PRO A 165 -9.98 1.74 0.54
C PRO A 165 -8.86 1.90 -0.50
N LEU A 166 -7.67 2.28 -0.03
CA LEU A 166 -6.45 2.34 -0.84
C LEU A 166 -5.61 1.11 -0.53
N VAL A 167 -5.78 0.07 -1.36
CA VAL A 167 -5.16 -1.23 -1.12
C VAL A 167 -3.92 -1.42 -1.98
N PHE A 168 -2.78 -1.59 -1.32
CA PHE A 168 -1.48 -1.85 -1.92
C PHE A 168 -0.92 -3.19 -1.45
N THR A 169 -0.19 -3.88 -2.31
CA THR A 169 0.74 -4.90 -1.82
C THR A 169 2.04 -4.24 -1.33
N VAL A 170 2.79 -4.94 -0.50
CA VAL A 170 4.16 -4.52 -0.12
C VAL A 170 5.06 -4.35 -1.35
N GLY A 171 4.79 -5.09 -2.42
CA GLY A 171 5.49 -5.01 -3.71
C GLY A 171 5.02 -3.87 -4.62
N GLY A 172 4.03 -3.07 -4.21
CA GLY A 172 3.54 -1.91 -4.98
C GLY A 172 2.42 -2.23 -5.98
N MET A 173 1.89 -3.46 -6.04
CA MET A 173 0.68 -3.74 -6.81
C MET A 173 -0.52 -3.09 -6.11
N MET A 174 -1.50 -2.66 -6.89
CA MET A 174 -2.66 -1.93 -6.40
C MET A 174 -3.96 -2.63 -6.81
N GLU A 175 -4.96 -2.50 -5.97
CA GLU A 175 -6.34 -2.87 -6.28
C GLU A 175 -6.91 -1.89 -7.34
N ALA A 176 -7.90 -2.34 -8.12
CA ALA A 176 -8.43 -1.59 -9.26
C ALA A 176 -9.03 -0.22 -8.87
N ALA A 177 -9.80 -0.13 -7.78
CA ALA A 177 -10.37 1.12 -7.30
C ALA A 177 -9.28 2.07 -6.76
N THR A 178 -8.22 1.53 -6.14
CA THR A 178 -7.02 2.31 -5.75
C THR A 178 -6.37 2.95 -6.98
N THR A 179 -6.20 2.18 -8.05
CA THR A 179 -5.67 2.70 -9.33
C THR A 179 -6.56 3.79 -9.91
N LYS A 180 -7.88 3.63 -9.82
CA LYS A 180 -8.84 4.65 -10.24
C LYS A 180 -8.72 5.93 -9.42
N CYS A 181 -8.59 5.83 -8.09
CA CYS A 181 -8.34 6.98 -7.22
C CYS A 181 -7.06 7.73 -7.63
N LEU A 182 -5.96 7.01 -7.89
CA LEU A 182 -4.71 7.65 -8.31
C LEU A 182 -4.86 8.37 -9.65
N LYS A 183 -5.61 7.83 -10.60
CA LYS A 183 -5.91 8.52 -11.87
C LYS A 183 -6.70 9.80 -11.65
N THR A 184 -7.73 9.77 -10.80
CA THR A 184 -8.48 10.98 -10.44
C THR A 184 -7.56 12.05 -9.82
N TRP A 185 -6.62 11.64 -8.96
CA TRP A 185 -5.64 12.57 -8.38
C TRP A 185 -4.64 13.09 -9.42
N GLN A 186 -4.24 12.24 -10.39
CA GLN A 186 -3.39 12.66 -11.51
C GLN A 186 -4.03 13.79 -12.31
N ASP A 187 -5.34 13.69 -12.57
CA ASP A 187 -6.08 14.68 -13.31
C ASP A 187 -6.27 16.00 -12.52
N ALA A 188 -6.31 15.91 -11.19
CA ALA A 188 -6.54 17.04 -10.29
C ALA A 188 -5.25 17.78 -9.86
N MET A 189 -4.05 17.25 -10.16
CA MET A 189 -2.79 17.83 -9.71
C MET A 189 -1.79 18.05 -10.85
N PRO A 190 -0.79 18.97 -10.67
CA PRO A 190 0.29 19.12 -11.65
C PRO A 190 1.05 17.80 -11.86
N ALA A 191 1.42 17.50 -13.11
CA ALA A 191 2.12 16.25 -13.48
C ALA A 191 3.40 16.00 -12.65
N SER A 192 4.14 17.06 -12.29
CA SER A 192 5.31 16.98 -11.43
C SER A 192 4.97 16.53 -10.01
N ALA A 193 3.83 16.99 -9.46
CA ALA A 193 3.36 16.61 -8.13
C ALA A 193 2.92 15.14 -8.12
N PHE A 194 2.19 14.69 -9.14
CA PHE A 194 1.80 13.29 -9.29
C PHE A 194 3.01 12.36 -9.44
N LYS A 195 3.98 12.73 -10.29
CA LYS A 195 5.25 12.00 -10.43
C LYS A 195 6.00 11.89 -9.11
N SER A 196 6.03 13.00 -8.32
CA SER A 196 6.63 12.99 -6.99
C SER A 196 5.92 12.02 -6.05
N LEU A 197 4.58 11.98 -6.05
CA LEU A 197 3.79 11.03 -5.27
C LEU A 197 4.16 9.58 -5.62
N CYS A 198 4.14 9.23 -6.91
CA CYS A 198 4.47 7.88 -7.36
C CYS A 198 5.89 7.46 -6.93
N ASN A 199 6.86 8.37 -7.07
CA ASN A 199 8.24 8.12 -6.62
C ASN A 199 8.31 7.92 -5.11
N GLN A 200 7.63 8.76 -4.32
CA GLN A 200 7.60 8.63 -2.86
C GLN A 200 6.97 7.32 -2.42
N LEU A 201 5.82 6.94 -3.00
CA LEU A 201 5.16 5.67 -2.69
C LEU A 201 6.07 4.47 -3.00
N SER A 202 6.69 4.46 -4.17
CA SER A 202 7.61 3.40 -4.59
C SER A 202 8.80 3.27 -3.63
N LEU A 203 9.41 4.40 -3.23
CA LEU A 203 10.53 4.41 -2.30
C LEU A 203 10.15 4.02 -0.88
N VAL A 204 9.00 4.47 -0.39
CA VAL A 204 8.50 4.09 0.94
C VAL A 204 8.29 2.59 1.01
N LEU A 205 7.64 2.01 0.00
CA LEU A 205 7.40 0.57 -0.04
C LEU A 205 8.71 -0.23 -0.16
N LEU A 206 9.64 0.19 -1.04
CA LEU A 206 10.94 -0.44 -1.17
C LEU A 206 11.72 -0.39 0.14
N ARG A 207 11.88 0.78 0.75
CA ARG A 207 12.61 0.99 2.01
C ARG A 207 12.00 0.21 3.18
N ALA A 208 10.68 0.11 3.23
CA ALA A 208 10.01 -0.69 4.23
C ALA A 208 10.32 -2.18 4.07
N ARG A 209 10.39 -2.69 2.84
CA ARG A 209 10.79 -4.08 2.57
C ARG A 209 12.27 -4.31 2.91
N THR A 210 13.16 -3.42 2.51
CA THR A 210 14.60 -3.57 2.78
C THR A 210 14.90 -3.57 4.27
N LYS A 211 14.24 -2.72 5.06
CA LYS A 211 14.35 -2.72 6.52
C LYS A 211 13.88 -4.04 7.16
N THR A 212 12.92 -4.70 6.56
CA THR A 212 12.47 -6.00 7.04
C THR A 212 13.39 -7.15 6.59
N PHE A 213 14.21 -6.94 5.58
CA PHE A 213 15.12 -7.97 5.05
C PHE A 213 16.43 -8.08 5.84
N VAL A 214 16.91 -7.01 6.44
CA VAL A 214 18.25 -6.94 7.12
C VAL A 214 18.25 -7.46 8.54
N LEU A 215 17.13 -7.55 9.15
CA LEU A 215 17.01 -7.98 10.53
C LEU A 215 16.64 -9.47 10.57
#